data_5a3c74c31f4b1f1da1106c36eaa828a5
#
_entry.id   5a3c74c31f4b1f1da1106c36eaa828a5
#
_cell.length_a   1.000
_cell.length_b   1.000
_cell.length_c   1.000
_cell.angle_alpha   90.00
_cell.angle_beta   90.00
_cell.angle_gamma   90.00
#
_symmetry.space_group_name_H-M   'P 1'
#
loop_
_entity.id
_entity.type
_entity.pdbx_description
1 polymer ?
#
loop_
_entity_poly.entity_id
_entity_poly.type
_entity_poly.pdbx_seq_one_letter_code
_entity_poly.pdbx_strand_id
1 'polypeptide(L)'
;MMLLTILFLVLTTLKDAMFHTEYETEVVASAKECNVVIDSMIYYLQTNPEMLSETFFGGLGKQEDTKKNAFYLIWKDSEYEPEKHYSKLVLDVLVNEKPFLKDGVIESIVTDTMADTQRDIRVDIHYGGSILKEAYGTFHVIPTSDTTTKLGIDVHVKFGWFFRIFISRKVYSETIDWRLERFVQNLKLRAEGIVANDAYWSAVDKQPGL
;
A
#
# COMPACT_ATOMS: atom_id res chain seq x y z
N MET A 1 -22.22 -31.03 19.60
CA MET A 1 -20.84 -30.90 20.04
C MET A 1 -19.86 -30.84 18.86
N MET A 2 -19.88 -31.76 17.91
CA MET A 2 -19.02 -31.82 16.74
C MET A 2 -19.05 -30.55 15.86
N LEU A 3 -20.22 -29.96 15.63
CA LEU A 3 -20.38 -28.73 14.84
C LEU A 3 -19.70 -27.51 15.48
N LEU A 4 -19.78 -27.39 16.81
CA LEU A 4 -19.11 -26.34 17.57
C LEU A 4 -17.58 -26.48 17.54
N THR A 5 -17.10 -27.72 17.59
CA THR A 5 -15.65 -28.01 17.51
C THR A 5 -15.12 -27.71 16.12
N ILE A 6 -15.86 -28.06 15.05
CA ILE A 6 -15.49 -27.72 13.67
C ILE A 6 -15.52 -26.20 13.45
N LEU A 7 -16.57 -25.52 13.95
CA LEU A 7 -16.67 -24.07 13.87
C LEU A 7 -15.52 -23.39 14.62
N PHE A 8 -15.15 -23.89 15.80
CA PHE A 8 -14.03 -23.37 16.58
C PHE A 8 -12.68 -23.63 15.90
N LEU A 9 -12.49 -24.80 15.28
CA LEU A 9 -11.30 -25.13 14.50
C LEU A 9 -11.18 -24.25 13.25
N VAL A 10 -12.28 -24.03 12.52
CA VAL A 10 -12.31 -23.13 11.37
C VAL A 10 -12.02 -21.69 11.77
N LEU A 11 -12.59 -21.22 12.88
CA LEU A 11 -12.33 -19.88 13.41
C LEU A 11 -10.86 -19.70 13.88
N THR A 12 -10.26 -20.75 14.46
CA THR A 12 -8.85 -20.68 14.89
C THR A 12 -7.89 -20.72 13.70
N THR A 13 -8.16 -21.52 12.66
CA THR A 13 -7.34 -21.53 11.43
C THR A 13 -7.48 -20.23 10.64
N LEU A 14 -8.67 -19.63 10.60
CA LEU A 14 -8.88 -18.32 10.00
C LEU A 14 -8.16 -17.19 10.80
N LYS A 15 -8.02 -17.35 12.11
CA LYS A 15 -7.43 -16.34 13.00
C LYS A 15 -5.94 -16.06 12.72
N ASP A 16 -5.21 -17.03 12.21
CA ASP A 16 -3.76 -16.93 12.01
C ASP A 16 -3.32 -16.74 10.55
N ALA A 17 -4.26 -16.69 9.61
CA ALA A 17 -3.92 -16.47 8.22
C ALA A 17 -3.41 -15.04 7.98
N MET A 18 -2.17 -14.94 7.51
CA MET A 18 -1.54 -13.73 7.00
C MET A 18 -1.76 -13.66 5.49
N PHE A 19 -2.11 -12.49 4.99
CA PHE A 19 -2.11 -12.20 3.56
C PHE A 19 -0.74 -11.71 3.15
N HIS A 20 -0.30 -12.12 2.01
CA HIS A 20 0.97 -11.75 1.43
C HIS A 20 0.76 -11.30 -0.01
N THR A 21 1.35 -10.16 -0.36
CA THR A 21 1.40 -9.60 -1.71
C THR A 21 2.82 -9.20 -2.01
N GLU A 22 3.33 -9.72 -3.12
CA GLU A 22 4.63 -9.35 -3.67
C GLU A 22 4.42 -8.87 -5.11
N TYR A 23 5.03 -7.74 -5.45
CA TYR A 23 5.01 -7.20 -6.80
C TYR A 23 6.33 -6.52 -7.13
N GLU A 24 6.84 -6.77 -8.31
CA GLU A 24 8.07 -6.16 -8.83
C GLU A 24 7.85 -5.64 -10.26
N THR A 25 8.52 -4.57 -10.60
CA THR A 25 8.53 -4.02 -11.97
C THR A 25 9.89 -3.45 -12.32
N GLU A 26 10.26 -3.55 -13.59
CA GLU A 26 11.45 -2.90 -14.12
C GLU A 26 11.13 -1.46 -14.52
N VAL A 27 12.05 -0.55 -14.23
CA VAL A 27 11.94 0.89 -14.46
C VAL A 27 13.11 1.33 -15.31
N VAL A 28 12.84 2.08 -16.37
CA VAL A 28 13.87 2.68 -17.23
C VAL A 28 14.31 4.01 -16.61
N ALA A 29 14.94 3.90 -15.45
CA ALA A 29 15.54 4.98 -14.69
C ALA A 29 16.66 4.42 -13.80
N SER A 30 17.64 5.24 -13.48
CA SER A 30 18.71 4.87 -12.55
C SER A 30 18.18 4.72 -11.11
N ALA A 31 18.88 3.97 -10.28
CA ALA A 31 18.54 3.84 -8.85
C ALA A 31 18.52 5.22 -8.15
N LYS A 32 19.37 6.15 -8.58
CA LYS A 32 19.38 7.52 -8.05
C LYS A 32 18.07 8.26 -8.35
N GLU A 33 17.56 8.15 -9.56
CA GLU A 33 16.28 8.77 -9.94
C GLU A 33 15.11 8.13 -9.20
N CYS A 34 15.09 6.81 -9.06
CA CYS A 34 14.09 6.10 -8.25
C CYS A 34 14.14 6.54 -6.78
N ASN A 35 15.32 6.68 -6.20
CA ASN A 35 15.49 7.15 -4.83
C ASN A 35 14.97 8.58 -4.63
N VAL A 36 15.18 9.48 -5.59
CA VAL A 36 14.63 10.85 -5.56
C VAL A 36 13.09 10.83 -5.53
N VAL A 37 12.47 9.94 -6.29
CA VAL A 37 11.02 9.76 -6.29
C VAL A 37 10.51 9.29 -4.92
N ILE A 38 11.18 8.30 -4.32
CA ILE A 38 10.81 7.79 -3.00
C ILE A 38 11.02 8.84 -1.91
N ASP A 39 12.16 9.55 -1.95
CA ASP A 39 12.43 10.65 -1.00
C ASP A 39 11.38 11.75 -1.12
N SER A 40 10.92 12.05 -2.34
CA SER A 40 9.84 13.00 -2.57
C SER A 40 8.52 12.51 -1.99
N MET A 41 8.22 11.22 -2.12
CA MET A 41 7.04 10.60 -1.51
C MET A 41 7.07 10.70 0.02
N ILE A 42 8.20 10.37 0.64
CA ILE A 42 8.41 10.49 2.09
C ILE A 42 8.26 11.94 2.53
N TYR A 43 8.85 12.88 1.78
CA TYR A 43 8.74 14.31 2.06
C TYR A 43 7.28 14.80 2.02
N TYR A 44 6.51 14.42 0.99
CA TYR A 44 5.10 14.81 0.91
C TYR A 44 4.24 14.15 1.99
N LEU A 45 4.56 12.92 2.36
CA LEU A 45 3.90 12.24 3.49
C LEU A 45 4.00 13.07 4.78
N GLN A 46 5.12 13.77 4.97
CA GLN A 46 5.40 14.58 6.17
C GLN A 46 4.84 16.00 6.08
N THR A 47 4.79 16.58 4.88
CA THR A 47 4.61 18.03 4.71
C THR A 47 3.33 18.40 3.96
N ASN A 48 2.86 17.53 3.08
CA ASN A 48 1.73 17.83 2.19
C ASN A 48 1.00 16.55 1.75
N PRO A 49 0.10 16.01 2.61
CA PRO A 49 -0.65 14.78 2.30
C PRO A 49 -1.53 14.89 1.05
N GLU A 50 -2.00 16.09 0.69
CA GLU A 50 -2.76 16.33 -0.55
C GLU A 50 -1.89 16.08 -1.78
N MET A 51 -0.69 16.67 -1.82
CA MET A 51 0.28 16.44 -2.88
C MET A 51 0.73 14.98 -2.95
N LEU A 52 0.85 14.29 -1.81
CA LEU A 52 1.11 12.86 -1.77
C LEU A 52 0.02 12.09 -2.52
N SER A 53 -1.26 12.39 -2.21
CA SER A 53 -2.40 11.73 -2.82
C SER A 53 -2.43 11.97 -4.33
N GLU A 54 -2.32 13.23 -4.77
CA GLU A 54 -2.35 13.59 -6.19
C GLU A 54 -1.19 13.01 -7.00
N THR A 55 -0.01 12.91 -6.39
CA THR A 55 1.23 12.56 -7.10
C THR A 55 1.47 11.06 -7.14
N PHE A 56 1.15 10.33 -6.06
CA PHE A 56 1.54 8.92 -5.89
C PHE A 56 0.37 7.96 -5.77
N PHE A 57 -0.85 8.45 -5.45
CA PHE A 57 -2.01 7.60 -5.23
C PHE A 57 -3.06 7.71 -6.32
N GLY A 58 -2.71 8.27 -7.48
CA GLY A 58 -3.60 8.29 -8.63
C GLY A 58 -4.08 6.90 -9.03
N GLY A 59 -5.37 6.78 -9.34
CA GLY A 59 -6.02 5.53 -9.75
C GLY A 59 -6.19 4.48 -8.65
N LEU A 60 -5.84 4.76 -7.37
CA LEU A 60 -6.00 3.79 -6.29
C LEU A 60 -7.41 3.74 -5.71
N GLY A 61 -8.24 4.75 -5.96
CA GLY A 61 -9.59 4.81 -5.41
C GLY A 61 -10.52 3.75 -6.00
N LYS A 62 -10.59 3.67 -7.35
CA LYS A 62 -11.52 2.81 -8.07
C LYS A 62 -10.98 2.45 -9.44
N GLN A 63 -11.16 1.19 -9.86
CA GLN A 63 -11.08 0.82 -11.27
C GLN A 63 -12.45 1.06 -11.93
N GLU A 64 -12.49 1.70 -13.11
CA GLU A 64 -13.74 2.12 -13.75
C GLU A 64 -14.71 0.97 -14.06
N ASP A 65 -14.21 -0.21 -14.41
CA ASP A 65 -15.03 -1.36 -14.76
C ASP A 65 -15.45 -2.24 -13.57
N THR A 66 -14.93 -1.97 -12.38
CA THR A 66 -15.32 -2.71 -11.19
C THR A 66 -16.36 -1.94 -10.40
N LYS A 67 -17.62 -2.37 -10.44
CA LYS A 67 -18.67 -1.91 -9.52
C LYS A 67 -18.40 -2.31 -8.05
N LYS A 68 -17.26 -2.96 -7.80
CA LYS A 68 -16.94 -3.55 -6.51
C LYS A 68 -16.02 -2.64 -5.72
N ASN A 69 -16.47 -2.31 -4.51
CA ASN A 69 -15.66 -1.79 -3.41
C ASN A 69 -14.73 -0.63 -3.79
N ALA A 70 -15.31 0.48 -4.25
CA ALA A 70 -14.61 1.74 -4.29
C ALA A 70 -14.08 2.03 -2.87
N PHE A 71 -12.77 2.12 -2.75
CA PHE A 71 -12.09 2.28 -1.49
C PHE A 71 -11.27 3.56 -1.57
N TYR A 72 -11.57 4.51 -0.69
CA TYR A 72 -10.88 5.79 -0.65
C TYR A 72 -10.23 5.98 0.69
N LEU A 73 -8.99 6.44 0.68
CA LEU A 73 -8.27 6.89 1.85
C LEU A 73 -8.23 8.42 1.81
N ILE A 74 -8.77 9.05 2.85
CA ILE A 74 -8.70 10.50 3.02
C ILE A 74 -7.70 10.76 4.13
N TRP A 75 -6.55 11.28 3.76
CA TRP A 75 -5.49 11.66 4.68
C TRP A 75 -5.90 12.93 5.43
N LYS A 76 -5.81 12.91 6.75
CA LYS A 76 -6.15 14.05 7.59
C LYS A 76 -4.95 14.69 8.22
N ASP A 77 -4.04 13.86 8.71
CA ASP A 77 -2.86 14.31 9.43
C ASP A 77 -1.74 13.29 9.29
N SER A 78 -0.51 13.75 9.38
CA SER A 78 0.67 12.91 9.38
C SER A 78 1.76 13.49 10.26
N GLU A 79 2.45 12.63 10.99
CA GLU A 79 3.58 12.97 11.83
C GLU A 79 4.71 12.00 11.53
N TYR A 80 5.93 12.51 11.41
CA TYR A 80 7.12 11.69 11.23
C TYR A 80 8.26 12.21 12.11
N GLU A 81 8.80 11.33 12.93
CA GLU A 81 9.94 11.59 13.80
C GLU A 81 11.16 10.80 13.28
N PRO A 82 12.05 11.40 12.48
CA PRO A 82 13.17 10.68 11.85
C PRO A 82 14.11 10.01 12.85
N GLU A 83 14.38 10.69 13.98
CA GLU A 83 15.28 10.17 15.01
C GLU A 83 14.76 8.92 15.70
N LYS A 84 13.45 8.74 15.71
CA LYS A 84 12.77 7.55 16.28
C LYS A 84 12.34 6.57 15.22
N HIS A 85 12.55 6.87 13.94
CA HIS A 85 12.01 6.12 12.82
C HIS A 85 10.47 5.94 12.89
N TYR A 86 9.79 6.83 13.59
CA TYR A 86 8.36 6.72 13.89
C TYR A 86 7.53 7.52 12.91
N SER A 87 6.46 6.91 12.43
CA SER A 87 5.45 7.58 11.62
C SER A 87 4.05 7.31 12.17
N LYS A 88 3.23 8.36 12.17
CA LYS A 88 1.81 8.30 12.52
C LYS A 88 0.99 8.91 11.41
N LEU A 89 -0.05 8.22 11.00
CA LEU A 89 -0.99 8.67 9.99
C LEU A 89 -2.39 8.68 10.60
N VAL A 90 -3.15 9.75 10.32
CA VAL A 90 -4.58 9.84 10.64
C VAL A 90 -5.35 9.89 9.34
N LEU A 91 -6.29 8.98 9.16
CA LEU A 91 -7.04 8.87 7.92
C LEU A 91 -8.49 8.44 8.13
N ASP A 92 -9.33 8.83 7.19
CA ASP A 92 -10.67 8.23 7.03
C ASP A 92 -10.61 7.18 5.92
N VAL A 93 -11.38 6.12 6.11
CA VAL A 93 -11.60 5.09 5.10
C VAL A 93 -13.05 5.15 4.66
N LEU A 94 -13.28 5.34 3.36
CA LEU A 94 -14.59 5.24 2.75
C LEU A 94 -14.68 3.97 1.90
N VAL A 95 -15.79 3.28 2.00
CA VAL A 95 -16.12 2.15 1.14
C VAL A 95 -17.41 2.48 0.41
N ASN A 96 -17.35 2.49 -0.94
CA ASN A 96 -18.47 2.90 -1.78
C ASN A 96 -19.05 4.27 -1.34
N GLU A 97 -18.15 5.26 -1.14
CA GLU A 97 -18.46 6.64 -0.73
C GLU A 97 -19.06 6.78 0.67
N LYS A 98 -19.21 5.69 1.42
CA LYS A 98 -19.71 5.70 2.80
C LYS A 98 -18.56 5.60 3.78
N PRO A 99 -18.57 6.40 4.86
CA PRO A 99 -17.57 6.28 5.91
C PRO A 99 -17.59 4.88 6.52
N PHE A 100 -16.45 4.18 6.42
CA PHE A 100 -16.23 2.89 7.05
C PHE A 100 -15.42 3.04 8.35
N LEU A 101 -14.41 3.89 8.32
CA LEU A 101 -13.59 4.26 9.46
C LEU A 101 -13.38 5.77 9.43
N LYS A 102 -13.54 6.43 10.59
CA LYS A 102 -13.22 7.84 10.79
C LYS A 102 -12.09 7.96 11.78
N ASP A 103 -11.19 8.92 11.52
CA ASP A 103 -10.04 9.24 12.38
C ASP A 103 -9.23 7.99 12.76
N GLY A 104 -9.08 7.07 11.78
CA GLY A 104 -8.26 5.88 11.94
C GLY A 104 -6.81 6.27 12.12
N VAL A 105 -6.16 5.78 13.17
CA VAL A 105 -4.75 6.02 13.46
C VAL A 105 -3.96 4.79 13.06
N ILE A 106 -2.88 5.02 12.30
CA ILE A 106 -1.86 4.02 11.97
C ILE A 106 -0.53 4.53 12.48
N GLU A 107 0.12 3.76 13.34
CA GLU A 107 1.45 4.05 13.83
C GLU A 107 2.44 2.99 13.34
N SER A 108 3.58 3.43 12.85
CA SER A 108 4.58 2.54 12.26
C SER A 108 6.00 2.95 12.60
N ILE A 109 6.90 1.99 12.54
CA ILE A 109 8.34 2.20 12.49
C ILE A 109 8.78 2.04 11.04
N VAL A 110 9.57 3.01 10.56
CA VAL A 110 10.12 3.03 9.21
C VAL A 110 11.62 2.85 9.31
N THR A 111 12.14 1.76 8.76
CA THR A 111 13.58 1.48 8.70
C THR A 111 14.04 1.61 7.26
N ASP A 112 14.96 2.52 7.01
CA ASP A 112 15.58 2.77 5.69
C ASP A 112 17.01 2.25 5.72
N THR A 113 17.31 1.27 4.89
CA THR A 113 18.59 0.59 4.85
C THR A 113 19.18 0.69 3.44
N MET A 114 20.42 1.14 3.35
CA MET A 114 21.20 1.14 2.13
C MET A 114 22.31 0.11 2.25
N ALA A 115 22.29 -0.92 1.42
CA ALA A 115 23.33 -1.93 1.35
C ALA A 115 23.90 -1.96 -0.07
N ASP A 116 25.18 -1.60 -0.21
CA ASP A 116 25.84 -1.37 -1.49
C ASP A 116 25.07 -0.39 -2.36
N THR A 117 24.31 -0.87 -3.34
CA THR A 117 23.49 -0.05 -4.24
C THR A 117 22.00 -0.28 -4.06
N GLN A 118 21.59 -1.31 -3.30
CA GLN A 118 20.21 -1.61 -2.99
C GLN A 118 19.71 -0.78 -1.82
N ARG A 119 18.50 -0.27 -1.92
CA ARG A 119 17.80 0.39 -0.81
C ARG A 119 16.53 -0.39 -0.46
N ASP A 120 16.39 -0.68 0.83
CA ASP A 120 15.21 -1.32 1.38
C ASP A 120 14.58 -0.40 2.42
N ILE A 121 13.31 -0.06 2.22
CA ILE A 121 12.52 0.74 3.15
C ILE A 121 11.45 -0.16 3.74
N ARG A 122 11.63 -0.53 4.98
CA ARG A 122 10.70 -1.37 5.72
C ARG A 122 9.81 -0.53 6.61
N VAL A 123 8.52 -0.81 6.55
CA VAL A 123 7.48 -0.21 7.39
C VAL A 123 6.84 -1.31 8.22
N ASP A 124 7.01 -1.24 9.53
CA ASP A 124 6.39 -2.15 10.49
C ASP A 124 5.27 -1.40 11.24
N ILE A 125 4.03 -1.82 11.04
CA ILE A 125 2.86 -1.19 11.67
C ILE A 125 2.71 -1.74 13.09
N HIS A 126 2.88 -0.86 14.08
CA HIS A 126 2.71 -1.20 15.49
C HIS A 126 1.27 -1.11 15.94
N TYR A 127 0.54 -0.15 15.39
CA TYR A 127 -0.84 0.09 15.75
C TYR A 127 -1.65 0.37 14.49
N GLY A 128 -2.64 -0.47 14.25
CA GLY A 128 -3.59 -0.36 13.14
C GLY A 128 -5.04 -0.39 13.61
N GLY A 129 -5.27 0.00 14.87
CA GLY A 129 -6.59 -0.06 15.48
C GLY A 129 -7.12 -1.49 15.62
N SER A 130 -8.43 -1.64 15.55
CA SER A 130 -9.09 -2.96 15.60
C SER A 130 -9.06 -3.70 14.26
N ILE A 131 -8.66 -3.03 13.17
CA ILE A 131 -8.69 -3.58 11.81
C ILE A 131 -7.46 -4.43 11.54
N LEU A 132 -6.28 -3.94 11.90
CA LEU A 132 -5.00 -4.60 11.68
C LEU A 132 -4.47 -5.17 12.99
N LYS A 133 -4.13 -6.46 12.98
CA LYS A 133 -3.46 -7.12 14.10
C LYS A 133 -1.94 -7.02 13.95
N GLU A 134 -1.48 -7.16 12.71
CA GLU A 134 -0.08 -7.14 12.33
C GLU A 134 -0.03 -6.74 10.85
N ALA A 135 0.86 -5.83 10.50
CA ALA A 135 1.16 -5.56 9.11
C ALA A 135 2.59 -5.03 9.01
N TYR A 136 3.28 -5.46 7.99
CA TYR A 136 4.58 -4.93 7.61
C TYR A 136 4.75 -5.03 6.09
N GLY A 137 5.60 -4.17 5.58
CA GLY A 137 5.94 -4.17 4.17
C GLY A 137 7.35 -3.64 3.94
N THR A 138 7.95 -4.07 2.85
CA THR A 138 9.27 -3.60 2.42
C THR A 138 9.20 -3.11 0.99
N PHE A 139 9.72 -1.93 0.76
CA PHE A 139 10.03 -1.38 -0.56
C PHE A 139 11.45 -1.70 -0.92
N HIS A 140 11.65 -2.16 -2.15
CA HIS A 140 12.96 -2.50 -2.70
C HIS A 140 13.29 -1.62 -3.89
N VAL A 141 14.48 -1.01 -3.88
CA VAL A 141 15.10 -0.34 -5.03
C VAL A 141 16.38 -1.07 -5.36
N ILE A 142 16.36 -1.86 -6.41
CA ILE A 142 17.45 -2.76 -6.79
C ILE A 142 17.98 -2.33 -8.17
N PRO A 143 19.16 -1.70 -8.27
CA PRO A 143 19.73 -1.37 -9.56
C PRO A 143 20.07 -2.64 -10.34
N THR A 144 19.63 -2.71 -11.58
CA THR A 144 19.94 -3.80 -12.51
C THR A 144 21.00 -3.40 -13.52
N SER A 145 21.11 -2.10 -13.79
CA SER A 145 22.17 -1.45 -14.57
C SER A 145 22.30 0.02 -14.19
N ASP A 146 23.16 0.78 -14.86
CA ASP A 146 23.31 2.22 -14.67
C ASP A 146 22.04 3.02 -15.03
N THR A 147 21.18 2.45 -15.90
CA THR A 147 19.98 3.12 -16.44
C THR A 147 18.70 2.37 -16.16
N THR A 148 18.76 1.24 -15.49
CA THR A 148 17.58 0.42 -15.17
C THR A 148 17.59 -0.02 -13.72
N THR A 149 16.42 -0.02 -13.12
CA THR A 149 16.21 -0.34 -11.71
C THR A 149 14.98 -1.22 -11.58
N LYS A 150 15.01 -2.18 -10.67
CA LYS A 150 13.84 -2.94 -10.27
C LYS A 150 13.25 -2.28 -9.03
N LEU A 151 11.98 -1.90 -9.11
CA LEU A 151 11.18 -1.50 -7.94
C LEU A 151 10.31 -2.67 -7.51
N GLY A 152 10.28 -2.93 -6.22
CA GLY A 152 9.48 -4.00 -5.64
C GLY A 152 8.79 -3.59 -4.37
N ILE A 153 7.73 -4.32 -4.03
CA ILE A 153 7.04 -4.26 -2.75
C ILE A 153 6.71 -5.66 -2.27
N ASP A 154 6.95 -5.91 -1.01
CA ASP A 154 6.58 -7.12 -0.29
C ASP A 154 5.75 -6.71 0.93
N VAL A 155 4.48 -7.11 0.98
CA VAL A 155 3.52 -6.69 2.01
C VAL A 155 2.87 -7.89 2.67
N HIS A 156 2.92 -7.90 3.99
CA HIS A 156 2.27 -8.88 4.84
C HIS A 156 1.21 -8.21 5.72
N VAL A 157 -0.01 -8.72 5.70
CA VAL A 157 -1.13 -8.16 6.47
C VAL A 157 -1.90 -9.25 7.20
N LYS A 158 -2.10 -9.05 8.50
CA LYS A 158 -2.97 -9.85 9.35
C LYS A 158 -4.06 -8.99 9.93
N PHE A 159 -5.28 -9.29 9.57
CA PHE A 159 -6.44 -8.54 10.07
C PHE A 159 -6.85 -9.01 11.46
N GLY A 160 -7.47 -8.09 12.22
CA GLY A 160 -8.14 -8.43 13.47
C GLY A 160 -9.22 -9.51 13.27
N TRP A 161 -9.48 -10.32 14.28
CA TRP A 161 -10.33 -11.52 14.18
C TRP A 161 -11.72 -11.23 13.59
N PHE A 162 -12.31 -10.10 13.93
CA PHE A 162 -13.63 -9.69 13.42
C PHE A 162 -13.59 -9.41 11.92
N PHE A 163 -12.62 -8.61 11.47
CA PHE A 163 -12.48 -8.25 10.05
C PHE A 163 -12.06 -9.44 9.20
N ARG A 164 -11.28 -10.36 9.78
CA ARG A 164 -10.83 -11.57 9.11
C ARG A 164 -11.97 -12.48 8.64
N ILE A 165 -13.13 -12.45 9.31
CA ILE A 165 -14.33 -13.23 8.90
C ILE A 165 -14.88 -12.71 7.56
N PHE A 166 -14.74 -11.41 7.29
CA PHE A 166 -15.26 -10.76 6.09
C PHE A 166 -14.24 -10.66 4.96
N ILE A 167 -12.94 -10.78 5.27
CA ILE A 167 -11.86 -10.62 4.30
C ILE A 167 -11.35 -12.00 3.90
N SER A 168 -11.94 -12.56 2.84
CA SER A 168 -11.43 -13.76 2.17
C SER A 168 -10.20 -13.42 1.30
N ARG A 169 -9.45 -14.44 0.84
CA ARG A 169 -8.35 -14.22 -0.12
C ARG A 169 -8.83 -13.49 -1.37
N LYS A 170 -10.00 -13.84 -1.86
CA LYS A 170 -10.62 -13.19 -3.01
C LYS A 170 -10.90 -11.71 -2.75
N VAL A 171 -11.52 -11.38 -1.61
CA VAL A 171 -11.80 -9.98 -1.23
C VAL A 171 -10.51 -9.20 -1.05
N TYR A 172 -9.49 -9.79 -0.45
CA TYR A 172 -8.18 -9.16 -0.29
C TYR A 172 -7.55 -8.84 -1.66
N SER A 173 -7.49 -9.82 -2.57
CA SER A 173 -6.94 -9.63 -3.91
C SER A 173 -7.74 -8.60 -4.71
N GLU A 174 -9.05 -8.69 -4.74
CA GLU A 174 -9.92 -7.73 -5.42
C GLU A 174 -9.89 -6.31 -4.83
N THR A 175 -9.36 -6.14 -3.62
CA THR A 175 -9.37 -4.84 -2.92
C THR A 175 -7.98 -4.26 -2.71
N ILE A 176 -6.98 -5.07 -2.42
CA ILE A 176 -5.65 -4.62 -1.98
C ILE A 176 -4.56 -4.92 -3.01
N ASP A 177 -4.47 -6.16 -3.51
CA ASP A 177 -3.35 -6.56 -4.38
C ASP A 177 -3.17 -5.61 -5.57
N TRP A 178 -4.23 -5.34 -6.33
CA TRP A 178 -4.16 -4.48 -7.50
C TRP A 178 -3.80 -3.01 -7.16
N ARG A 179 -4.15 -2.57 -5.94
CA ARG A 179 -3.78 -1.22 -5.46
C ARG A 179 -2.31 -1.12 -5.16
N LEU A 180 -1.73 -2.16 -4.56
CA LEU A 180 -0.30 -2.24 -4.30
C LEU A 180 0.49 -2.29 -5.62
N GLU A 181 0.02 -3.10 -6.57
CA GLU A 181 0.59 -3.12 -7.92
C GLU A 181 0.52 -1.73 -8.57
N ARG A 182 -0.65 -1.10 -8.60
CA ARG A 182 -0.83 0.24 -9.19
C ARG A 182 0.01 1.30 -8.49
N PHE A 183 0.18 1.20 -7.19
CA PHE A 183 1.05 2.09 -6.44
C PHE A 183 2.51 1.97 -6.89
N VAL A 184 3.04 0.77 -7.06
CA VAL A 184 4.39 0.56 -7.61
C VAL A 184 4.48 1.07 -9.05
N GLN A 185 3.44 0.88 -9.85
CA GLN A 185 3.36 1.47 -11.20
C GLN A 185 3.39 3.00 -11.18
N ASN A 186 2.73 3.65 -10.21
CA ASN A 186 2.81 5.11 -10.06
C ASN A 186 4.25 5.56 -9.76
N LEU A 187 4.97 4.86 -8.89
CA LEU A 187 6.38 5.13 -8.61
C LEU A 187 7.25 4.96 -9.86
N LYS A 188 7.04 3.86 -10.61
CA LYS A 188 7.70 3.61 -11.88
C LYS A 188 7.48 4.76 -12.86
N LEU A 189 6.22 5.08 -13.16
CA LEU A 189 5.85 6.12 -14.12
C LEU A 189 6.42 7.47 -13.70
N ARG A 190 6.43 7.76 -12.40
CA ARG A 190 7.02 8.97 -11.87
C ARG A 190 8.54 9.03 -12.07
N ALA A 191 9.24 7.93 -11.86
CA ALA A 191 10.69 7.83 -12.12
C ALA A 191 11.00 7.97 -13.62
N GLU A 192 10.09 7.54 -14.49
CA GLU A 192 10.15 7.70 -15.95
C GLU A 192 9.63 9.09 -16.43
N GLY A 193 9.32 10.01 -15.50
CA GLY A 193 8.88 11.38 -15.81
C GLY A 193 7.39 11.54 -16.12
N ILE A 194 6.57 10.53 -15.84
CA ILE A 194 5.12 10.52 -16.11
C ILE A 194 4.36 10.72 -14.79
N VAL A 195 3.37 11.62 -14.78
CA VAL A 195 2.44 11.82 -13.65
C VAL A 195 1.17 11.01 -13.91
N ALA A 196 1.00 9.93 -13.18
CA ALA A 196 -0.14 9.01 -13.29
C ALA A 196 -1.23 9.37 -12.27
N ASN A 197 -2.01 10.42 -12.57
CA ASN A 197 -3.17 10.82 -11.77
C ASN A 197 -4.43 9.98 -12.11
N ASP A 198 -5.56 10.27 -11.47
CA ASP A 198 -6.82 9.57 -11.70
C ASP A 198 -7.29 9.64 -13.16
N ALA A 199 -7.06 10.77 -13.85
CA ALA A 199 -7.42 10.94 -15.26
C ALA A 199 -6.57 10.04 -16.17
N TYR A 200 -5.28 9.89 -15.88
CA TYR A 200 -4.39 8.95 -16.59
C TYR A 200 -4.92 7.52 -16.47
N TRP A 201 -5.18 7.05 -15.26
CA TRP A 201 -5.66 5.69 -15.03
C TRP A 201 -7.06 5.44 -15.57
N SER A 202 -7.94 6.44 -15.49
CA SER A 202 -9.26 6.37 -16.13
C SER A 202 -9.16 6.18 -17.65
N ALA A 203 -8.18 6.78 -18.30
CA ALA A 203 -7.94 6.59 -19.72
C ALA A 203 -7.33 5.21 -20.03
N VAL A 204 -6.43 4.73 -19.19
CA VAL A 204 -5.80 3.40 -19.33
C VAL A 204 -6.84 2.29 -19.12
N ASP A 205 -7.63 2.37 -18.05
CA ASP A 205 -8.64 1.36 -17.70
C ASP A 205 -9.77 1.24 -18.75
N LYS A 206 -9.98 2.27 -19.58
CA LYS A 206 -10.95 2.27 -20.68
C LYS A 206 -10.44 1.66 -21.98
N GLN A 207 -9.14 1.37 -22.08
CA GLN A 207 -8.58 0.75 -23.28
C GLN A 207 -8.80 -0.77 -23.21
N PRO A 208 -9.63 -1.38 -24.09
CA PRO A 208 -9.81 -2.81 -24.10
C PRO A 208 -8.53 -3.50 -24.59
N GLY A 209 -7.86 -4.21 -23.71
CA GLY A 209 -6.85 -5.20 -24.13
C GLY A 209 -5.38 -4.80 -23.98
N LEU A 210 -5.00 -4.15 -22.90
CA LEU A 210 -3.61 -4.19 -22.41
C LEU A 210 -3.46 -5.18 -21.27
#